data_3b36806427039186295611ebfe73e725
#
_entry.id   3b36806427039186295611ebfe73e725
#
_cell.length_a   1.000
_cell.length_b   1.000
_cell.length_c   1.000
_cell.angle_alpha   90.00
_cell.angle_beta   90.00
_cell.angle_gamma   90.00
#
_symmetry.space_group_name_H-M   'P 1'
#
loop_
_entity.id
_entity.type
_entity.pdbx_description
1 polymer ?
#
loop_
_entity_poly.entity_id
_entity_poly.type
_entity_poly.pdbx_seq_one_letter_code
_entity_poly.pdbx_strand_id
1 'polypeptide(L)'
;MLKPMLARGELHAIGATTLDEYRKHIEKDAALERRFQPVYVGEPSVEDTISILRGLRDRYEVHHNVRITDGALVAASVLADRYITGRFMPDKAIDLVDEAASRLRMEITSMPVEIDEINRRVMQLEIEREALRKERDEASRKRLDELESDLANLKEQRDALTVQWDHERQNIQQLATLKSEIEQTRQEIERVQRQADYGRASELQYGRLVELEKQLATAEHAIEQQDRSKRLVKEEVSADDIAEVVARWTGIPVSRLVEGEIEKLVQMEERLHLRVVGQDEAINVVSNAIRRARAGLSDPNKPLGSFIFLGPTGVGKTELARALAEFLFDDDQAIVRIDMSEYMERHAVSRLIGAPPGYVGYEEGGQLSEAVRRRPYSIVLFDEIEKAHPEVFNILLQVLDDGRLTDGQGRTVDFRNTVIIMTSNLGSTYILSSSDDEARERVMEALHANFRPEFLNRIDEIVIFRALTRDQIQQIVEIQLQQVRQRLKNRDIELQITAEAREWIANRGYDPAFGARPLKRVIQKEMLDPLAMKLLSGEIRDGETVAITRGSSGLNISSALSGAAIVA
;
A
#
# COMPACT_ATOMS: atom_id res chain seq x y z
N MET A 1 29.82 13.39 40.51
CA MET A 1 29.59 14.73 41.08
C MET A 1 28.16 14.90 41.62
N LEU A 2 27.08 14.52 40.90
CA LEU A 2 25.70 14.76 41.36
C LEU A 2 25.22 13.90 42.55
N LYS A 3 25.73 12.67 42.71
CA LYS A 3 25.29 11.72 43.74
C LYS A 3 25.35 12.27 45.19
N PRO A 4 26.42 12.98 45.65
CA PRO A 4 26.46 13.54 46.99
C PRO A 4 25.45 14.68 47.23
N MET A 5 25.21 15.51 46.21
CA MET A 5 24.27 16.64 46.30
C MET A 5 22.81 16.16 46.35
N LEU A 6 22.48 15.15 45.56
CA LEU A 6 21.19 14.45 45.62
C LEU A 6 20.97 13.78 46.99
N ALA A 7 22.04 13.20 47.56
CA ALA A 7 21.96 12.53 48.87
C ALA A 7 21.70 13.48 50.04
N ARG A 8 22.16 14.73 49.95
CA ARG A 8 21.99 15.76 50.98
C ARG A 8 20.75 16.63 50.76
N GLY A 9 19.98 16.38 49.71
CA GLY A 9 18.81 17.21 49.40
C GLY A 9 19.15 18.61 48.86
N GLU A 10 20.42 18.83 48.48
CA GLU A 10 20.89 20.11 47.94
C GLU A 10 20.48 20.30 46.47
N LEU A 11 20.10 19.19 45.79
CA LEU A 11 19.69 19.19 44.40
C LEU A 11 18.37 18.43 44.24
N HIS A 12 17.35 19.11 43.70
CA HIS A 12 16.14 18.50 43.22
C HIS A 12 16.26 18.32 41.72
N ALA A 13 16.10 17.10 41.22
CA ALA A 13 16.26 16.77 39.80
C ALA A 13 15.10 15.91 39.30
N ILE A 14 14.60 16.25 38.13
CA ILE A 14 13.68 15.43 37.35
C ILE A 14 14.45 15.02 36.10
N GLY A 15 14.52 13.72 35.83
CA GLY A 15 15.19 13.16 34.68
C GLY A 15 14.20 12.37 33.82
N ALA A 16 14.34 12.47 32.51
CA ALA A 16 13.61 11.65 31.55
C ALA A 16 14.59 10.74 30.81
N THR A 17 14.22 9.47 30.62
CA THR A 17 15.04 8.47 29.95
C THR A 17 14.16 7.37 29.41
N THR A 18 14.68 6.53 28.52
CA THR A 18 14.00 5.32 28.05
C THR A 18 14.10 4.18 29.07
N LEU A 19 13.20 3.19 28.99
CA LEU A 19 13.25 2.02 29.89
C LEU A 19 14.57 1.25 29.76
N ASP A 20 15.11 1.14 28.56
CA ASP A 20 16.36 0.41 28.33
C ASP A 20 17.57 1.15 28.90
N GLU A 21 17.60 2.47 28.77
CA GLU A 21 18.65 3.30 29.39
C GLU A 21 18.52 3.32 30.91
N TYR A 22 17.28 3.37 31.43
CA TYR A 22 17.02 3.28 32.87
C TYR A 22 17.58 1.97 33.44
N ARG A 23 17.23 0.81 32.81
CA ARG A 23 17.76 -0.50 33.21
C ARG A 23 19.28 -0.58 33.11
N LYS A 24 19.84 0.01 32.05
CA LYS A 24 21.29 -0.05 31.79
C LYS A 24 22.12 0.85 32.72
N HIS A 25 21.61 2.01 33.07
CA HIS A 25 22.38 3.06 33.73
C HIS A 25 21.89 3.46 35.12
N ILE A 26 20.62 3.37 35.45
CA ILE A 26 20.03 3.78 36.73
C ILE A 26 19.81 2.57 37.64
N GLU A 27 19.11 1.55 37.19
CA GLU A 27 18.77 0.35 37.97
C GLU A 27 20.03 -0.43 38.42
N LYS A 28 21.08 -0.44 37.61
CA LYS A 28 22.36 -1.06 37.96
C LYS A 28 23.18 -0.25 38.97
N ASP A 29 22.83 0.99 39.22
CA ASP A 29 23.51 1.87 40.19
C ASP A 29 22.63 2.06 41.42
N ALA A 30 22.82 1.21 42.44
CA ALA A 30 22.04 1.23 43.66
C ALA A 30 22.04 2.60 44.38
N ALA A 31 23.00 3.49 44.07
CA ALA A 31 23.05 4.83 44.63
C ALA A 31 22.12 5.81 43.90
N LEU A 32 21.85 5.61 42.62
CA LEU A 32 20.87 6.40 41.85
C LEU A 32 19.46 5.86 42.02
N GLU A 33 19.28 4.54 41.94
CA GLU A 33 18.00 3.86 42.09
C GLU A 33 17.24 4.29 43.36
N ARG A 34 17.95 4.37 44.50
CA ARG A 34 17.35 4.77 45.79
C ARG A 34 17.00 6.26 45.89
N ARG A 35 17.41 7.09 44.94
CA ARG A 35 17.25 8.55 44.98
C ARG A 35 16.27 9.10 43.95
N PHE A 36 15.89 8.30 43.01
CA PHE A 36 14.89 8.65 42.03
C PHE A 36 13.68 7.72 42.15
N GLN A 37 12.51 8.31 42.29
CA GLN A 37 11.27 7.55 42.19
C GLN A 37 10.92 7.39 40.70
N PRO A 38 10.85 6.18 40.17
CA PRO A 38 10.44 5.99 38.79
C PRO A 38 8.96 6.35 38.61
N VAL A 39 8.70 7.14 37.59
CA VAL A 39 7.35 7.45 37.10
C VAL A 39 7.24 6.91 35.68
N TYR A 40 6.47 5.86 35.52
CA TYR A 40 6.27 5.26 34.21
C TYR A 40 5.26 6.08 33.40
N VAL A 41 5.69 6.52 32.22
CA VAL A 41 4.83 7.22 31.24
C VAL A 41 4.55 6.23 30.11
N GLY A 42 3.33 5.73 30.09
CA GLY A 42 2.87 4.80 29.04
C GLY A 42 2.48 5.52 27.75
N GLU A 43 2.31 4.75 26.70
CA GLU A 43 1.79 5.23 25.41
C GLU A 43 0.33 5.70 25.58
N PRO A 44 -0.04 6.92 25.11
CA PRO A 44 -1.41 7.42 25.20
C PRO A 44 -2.34 6.65 24.25
N SER A 45 -3.62 6.62 24.59
CA SER A 45 -4.65 6.06 23.73
C SER A 45 -4.85 6.91 22.45
N VAL A 46 -5.57 6.36 21.47
CA VAL A 46 -5.94 7.12 20.25
C VAL A 46 -6.74 8.36 20.61
N GLU A 47 -7.67 8.27 21.57
CA GLU A 47 -8.52 9.40 22.03
C GLU A 47 -7.69 10.48 22.71
N ASP A 48 -6.74 10.07 23.57
CA ASP A 48 -5.81 11.01 24.21
C ASP A 48 -4.92 11.70 23.17
N THR A 49 -4.45 10.94 22.17
CA THR A 49 -3.63 11.47 21.07
C THR A 49 -4.39 12.50 20.23
N ILE A 50 -5.66 12.26 19.91
CA ILE A 50 -6.50 13.25 19.22
C ILE A 50 -6.59 14.55 20.04
N SER A 51 -6.75 14.43 21.35
CA SER A 51 -6.79 15.59 22.26
C SER A 51 -5.47 16.35 22.28
N ILE A 52 -4.35 15.64 22.30
CA ILE A 52 -2.99 16.23 22.21
C ILE A 52 -2.81 16.97 20.87
N LEU A 53 -3.17 16.32 19.74
CA LEU A 53 -3.04 16.93 18.42
C LEU A 53 -3.91 18.20 18.28
N ARG A 54 -5.14 18.18 18.82
CA ARG A 54 -5.99 19.39 18.86
C ARG A 54 -5.33 20.54 19.64
N GLY A 55 -4.62 20.23 20.72
CA GLY A 55 -3.86 21.22 21.50
C GLY A 55 -2.62 21.76 20.76
N LEU A 56 -2.06 20.99 19.84
CA LEU A 56 -0.88 21.37 19.05
C LEU A 56 -1.24 22.02 17.71
N ARG A 57 -2.47 21.85 17.23
CA ARG A 57 -2.92 22.27 15.91
C ARG A 57 -2.53 23.69 15.54
N ASP A 58 -2.87 24.66 16.37
CA ASP A 58 -2.65 26.09 16.08
C ASP A 58 -1.16 26.39 15.90
N ARG A 59 -0.27 25.73 16.62
CA ARG A 59 1.18 25.88 16.48
C ARG A 59 1.69 25.33 15.15
N TYR A 60 1.20 24.17 14.73
CA TYR A 60 1.56 23.57 13.45
C TYR A 60 0.98 24.38 12.27
N GLU A 61 -0.25 24.89 12.37
CA GLU A 61 -0.85 25.78 11.38
C GLU A 61 -0.01 27.04 11.17
N VAL A 62 0.45 27.66 12.25
CA VAL A 62 1.33 28.85 12.17
C VAL A 62 2.70 28.50 11.61
N HIS A 63 3.29 27.36 12.00
CA HIS A 63 4.62 26.94 11.56
C HIS A 63 4.67 26.65 10.05
N HIS A 64 3.66 25.92 9.55
CA HIS A 64 3.60 25.53 8.14
C HIS A 64 2.81 26.48 7.25
N ASN A 65 2.12 27.47 7.82
CA ASN A 65 1.21 28.38 7.13
C ASN A 65 0.12 27.65 6.33
N VAL A 66 -0.46 26.60 6.91
CA VAL A 66 -1.54 25.82 6.34
C VAL A 66 -2.63 25.60 7.39
N ARG A 67 -3.85 25.34 6.98
CA ARG A 67 -4.94 24.96 7.87
C ARG A 67 -4.96 23.44 8.04
N ILE A 68 -5.26 22.96 9.25
CA ILE A 68 -5.36 21.52 9.55
C ILE A 68 -6.78 21.22 10.00
N THR A 69 -7.49 20.37 9.25
CA THR A 69 -8.87 19.99 9.59
C THR A 69 -8.90 19.05 10.79
N ASP A 70 -9.99 19.06 11.57
CA ASP A 70 -10.17 18.11 12.67
C ASP A 70 -10.20 16.65 12.16
N GLY A 71 -10.78 16.43 10.97
CA GLY A 71 -10.74 15.13 10.30
C GLY A 71 -9.32 14.63 10.02
N ALA A 72 -8.37 15.52 9.70
CA ALA A 72 -6.96 15.17 9.53
C ALA A 72 -6.32 14.71 10.85
N LEU A 73 -6.63 15.38 11.98
CA LEU A 73 -6.09 15.01 13.28
C LEU A 73 -6.62 13.64 13.76
N VAL A 74 -7.90 13.41 13.54
CA VAL A 74 -8.52 12.10 13.81
C VAL A 74 -7.91 11.02 12.93
N ALA A 75 -7.79 11.28 11.62
CA ALA A 75 -7.17 10.36 10.68
C ALA A 75 -5.71 10.08 11.05
N ALA A 76 -4.92 11.10 11.40
CA ALA A 76 -3.53 10.93 11.82
C ALA A 76 -3.41 9.99 13.04
N SER A 77 -4.27 10.17 14.05
CA SER A 77 -4.25 9.33 15.25
C SER A 77 -4.65 7.88 14.94
N VAL A 78 -5.75 7.68 14.21
CA VAL A 78 -6.29 6.35 13.89
C VAL A 78 -5.36 5.59 12.92
N LEU A 79 -4.92 6.27 11.86
CA LEU A 79 -4.05 5.64 10.85
C LEU A 79 -2.64 5.38 11.39
N ALA A 80 -2.11 6.28 12.25
CA ALA A 80 -0.83 6.04 12.91
C ALA A 80 -0.88 4.81 13.80
N ASP A 81 -1.92 4.68 14.63
CA ASP A 81 -2.09 3.53 15.51
C ASP A 81 -2.17 2.23 14.73
N ARG A 82 -2.98 2.22 13.67
CA ARG A 82 -3.27 1.03 12.88
C ARG A 82 -2.12 0.61 11.94
N TYR A 83 -1.42 1.58 11.34
CA TYR A 83 -0.51 1.31 10.22
C TYR A 83 0.97 1.57 10.51
N ILE A 84 1.32 2.31 11.55
CA ILE A 84 2.71 2.60 11.88
C ILE A 84 3.12 1.83 13.14
N THR A 85 3.86 0.73 12.96
CA THR A 85 4.26 -0.18 14.03
C THR A 85 5.65 0.10 14.61
N GLY A 86 6.49 0.86 13.91
CA GLY A 86 7.89 1.12 14.31
C GLY A 86 8.10 2.32 15.24
N ARG A 87 7.03 3.03 15.66
CA ARG A 87 7.07 4.23 16.50
C ARG A 87 5.90 4.22 17.48
N PHE A 88 5.98 5.02 18.54
CA PHE A 88 4.97 5.11 19.59
C PHE A 88 4.07 6.34 19.43
N MET A 89 2.87 6.27 20.01
CA MET A 89 2.00 7.44 20.17
C MET A 89 2.54 8.32 21.29
N PRO A 90 2.40 9.67 21.22
CA PRO A 90 1.73 10.43 20.15
C PRO A 90 2.65 10.77 18.96
N ASP A 91 3.97 10.51 19.05
CA ASP A 91 4.99 11.00 18.11
C ASP A 91 4.67 10.60 16.66
N LYS A 92 4.28 9.32 16.41
CA LYS A 92 3.94 8.86 15.06
C LYS A 92 2.76 9.61 14.43
N ALA A 93 1.79 10.05 15.23
CA ALA A 93 0.66 10.84 14.75
C ALA A 93 1.03 12.31 14.53
N ILE A 94 1.89 12.86 15.39
CA ILE A 94 2.45 14.20 15.22
C ILE A 94 3.29 14.28 13.94
N ASP A 95 4.17 13.31 13.71
CA ASP A 95 5.01 13.23 12.52
C ASP A 95 4.17 13.20 11.23
N LEU A 96 3.02 12.48 11.22
CA LEU A 96 2.10 12.46 10.07
C LEU A 96 1.51 13.83 9.78
N VAL A 97 1.08 14.55 10.81
CA VAL A 97 0.53 15.89 10.67
C VAL A 97 1.60 16.87 10.17
N ASP A 98 2.80 16.78 10.73
CA ASP A 98 3.94 17.62 10.35
C ASP A 98 4.35 17.39 8.88
N GLU A 99 4.48 16.13 8.46
CA GLU A 99 4.82 15.76 7.08
C GLU A 99 3.73 16.21 6.08
N ALA A 100 2.45 15.97 6.41
CA ALA A 100 1.34 16.38 5.55
C ALA A 100 1.26 17.91 5.42
N ALA A 101 1.43 18.64 6.52
CA ALA A 101 1.45 20.10 6.53
C ALA A 101 2.65 20.67 5.77
N SER A 102 3.84 20.07 5.94
CA SER A 102 5.06 20.42 5.23
C SER A 102 4.92 20.23 3.73
N ARG A 103 4.29 19.12 3.32
CA ARG A 103 4.04 18.81 1.92
C ARG A 103 3.05 19.79 1.29
N LEU A 104 1.94 20.05 1.95
CA LEU A 104 0.95 21.01 1.46
C LEU A 104 1.58 22.40 1.32
N ARG A 105 2.40 22.83 2.28
CA ARG A 105 3.17 24.09 2.16
C ARG A 105 4.06 24.09 0.92
N MET A 106 4.71 22.96 0.62
CA MET A 106 5.54 22.84 -0.58
C MET A 106 4.70 22.96 -1.86
N GLU A 107 3.52 22.33 -1.88
CA GLU A 107 2.57 22.41 -3.00
C GLU A 107 2.06 23.85 -3.22
N ILE A 108 1.75 24.58 -2.13
CA ILE A 108 1.33 25.99 -2.19
C ILE A 108 2.45 26.89 -2.77
N THR A 109 3.71 26.59 -2.46
CA THR A 109 4.85 27.40 -2.92
C THR A 109 5.38 27.01 -4.29
N SER A 110 5.10 25.81 -4.74
CA SER A 110 5.49 25.30 -6.06
C SER A 110 4.45 25.64 -7.12
N MET A 111 4.88 25.66 -8.38
CA MET A 111 3.98 25.89 -9.51
C MET A 111 3.00 24.72 -9.65
N PRO A 112 1.68 24.98 -9.76
CA PRO A 112 0.68 23.93 -10.01
C PRO A 112 0.99 23.12 -11.26
N VAL A 113 0.60 21.83 -11.23
CA VAL A 113 0.86 20.87 -12.32
C VAL A 113 0.23 21.34 -13.63
N GLU A 114 -0.97 21.92 -13.57
CA GLU A 114 -1.71 22.44 -14.71
C GLU A 114 -0.93 23.53 -15.44
N ILE A 115 -0.29 24.42 -14.70
CA ILE A 115 0.53 25.50 -15.28
C ILE A 115 1.84 24.93 -15.84
N ASP A 116 2.47 23.96 -15.15
CA ASP A 116 3.71 23.33 -15.61
C ASP A 116 3.50 22.53 -16.91
N GLU A 117 2.38 21.81 -17.03
CA GLU A 117 2.02 21.08 -18.26
C GLU A 117 1.84 22.04 -19.45
N ILE A 118 1.11 23.15 -19.24
CA ILE A 118 0.94 24.17 -20.29
C ILE A 118 2.29 24.79 -20.66
N ASN A 119 3.14 25.08 -19.67
CA ASN A 119 4.48 25.62 -19.92
C ASN A 119 5.35 24.67 -20.75
N ARG A 120 5.33 23.37 -20.45
CA ARG A 120 6.05 22.35 -21.23
C ARG A 120 5.52 22.29 -22.67
N ARG A 121 4.20 22.35 -22.83
CA ARG A 121 3.57 22.33 -24.15
C ARG A 121 3.90 23.59 -24.95
N VAL A 122 3.86 24.77 -24.34
CA VAL A 122 4.28 26.02 -24.94
C VAL A 122 5.74 25.97 -25.40
N MET A 123 6.63 25.46 -24.54
CA MET A 123 8.05 25.31 -24.88
C MET A 123 8.26 24.36 -26.08
N GLN A 124 7.54 23.23 -26.09
CA GLN A 124 7.59 22.28 -27.20
C GLN A 124 7.15 22.91 -28.53
N LEU A 125 6.03 23.65 -28.51
CA LEU A 125 5.52 24.33 -29.70
C LEU A 125 6.42 25.49 -30.12
N GLU A 126 7.07 26.19 -29.21
CA GLU A 126 8.06 27.23 -29.53
C GLU A 126 9.27 26.66 -30.24
N ILE A 127 9.74 25.48 -29.85
CA ILE A 127 10.83 24.77 -30.54
C ILE A 127 10.38 24.38 -31.96
N GLU A 128 9.17 23.80 -32.10
CA GLU A 128 8.59 23.43 -33.40
C GLU A 128 8.44 24.66 -34.31
N ARG A 129 7.96 25.80 -33.76
CA ARG A 129 7.86 27.07 -34.48
C ARG A 129 9.21 27.53 -35.05
N GLU A 130 10.27 27.50 -34.24
CA GLU A 130 11.60 27.94 -34.71
C GLU A 130 12.19 26.96 -35.76
N ALA A 131 11.80 25.68 -35.76
CA ALA A 131 12.17 24.73 -36.80
C ALA A 131 11.41 25.05 -38.10
N LEU A 132 10.09 25.21 -38.05
CA LEU A 132 9.23 25.46 -39.21
C LEU A 132 9.52 26.83 -39.89
N ARG A 133 9.93 27.85 -39.14
CA ARG A 133 10.36 29.13 -39.69
C ARG A 133 11.54 29.07 -40.66
N LYS A 134 12.36 28.03 -40.56
CA LYS A 134 13.50 27.80 -41.43
C LYS A 134 13.12 27.12 -42.75
N GLU A 135 11.93 26.53 -42.81
CA GLU A 135 11.42 25.82 -43.99
C GLU A 135 10.64 26.80 -44.91
N ARG A 136 10.58 26.50 -46.23
CA ARG A 136 10.00 27.38 -47.22
C ARG A 136 8.83 26.80 -47.99
N ASP A 137 8.46 25.55 -47.73
CA ASP A 137 7.38 24.86 -48.39
C ASP A 137 5.99 25.31 -47.89
N GLU A 138 4.97 25.11 -48.72
CA GLU A 138 3.60 25.59 -48.43
C GLU A 138 2.95 24.85 -47.27
N ALA A 139 3.29 23.56 -47.09
CA ALA A 139 2.79 22.75 -46.00
C ALA A 139 3.30 23.25 -44.65
N SER A 140 4.61 23.54 -44.54
CA SER A 140 5.25 24.11 -43.35
C SER A 140 4.70 25.50 -42.99
N ARG A 141 4.31 26.31 -43.97
CA ARG A 141 3.67 27.62 -43.72
C ARG A 141 2.27 27.47 -43.11
N LYS A 142 1.42 26.58 -43.66
CA LYS A 142 0.10 26.32 -43.08
C LYS A 142 0.22 25.77 -41.65
N ARG A 143 1.15 24.86 -41.43
CA ARG A 143 1.42 24.33 -40.09
C ARG A 143 1.91 25.39 -39.13
N LEU A 144 2.73 26.36 -39.59
CA LEU A 144 3.21 27.49 -38.80
C LEU A 144 2.07 28.38 -38.34
N ASP A 145 1.12 28.72 -39.25
CA ASP A 145 -0.05 29.55 -38.93
C ASP A 145 -0.96 28.89 -37.88
N GLU A 146 -1.25 27.60 -38.02
CA GLU A 146 -1.98 26.79 -37.02
C GLU A 146 -1.28 26.79 -35.66
N LEU A 147 0.03 26.54 -35.68
CA LEU A 147 0.85 26.47 -34.47
C LEU A 147 0.96 27.83 -33.76
N GLU A 148 1.02 28.94 -34.50
CA GLU A 148 1.02 30.28 -33.90
C GLU A 148 -0.32 30.63 -33.23
N SER A 149 -1.45 30.16 -33.80
CA SER A 149 -2.76 30.26 -33.16
C SER A 149 -2.85 29.43 -31.88
N ASP A 150 -2.39 28.17 -31.93
CA ASP A 150 -2.37 27.29 -30.75
C ASP A 150 -1.46 27.85 -29.64
N LEU A 151 -0.30 28.39 -30.01
CA LEU A 151 0.63 29.05 -29.11
C LEU A 151 0.02 30.28 -28.43
N ALA A 152 -0.72 31.10 -29.18
CA ALA A 152 -1.40 32.28 -28.63
C ALA A 152 -2.45 31.85 -27.60
N ASN A 153 -3.29 30.87 -27.92
CA ASN A 153 -4.32 30.34 -27.02
C ASN A 153 -3.72 29.72 -25.74
N LEU A 154 -2.67 28.90 -25.87
CA LEU A 154 -2.02 28.29 -24.71
C LEU A 154 -1.31 29.31 -23.81
N LYS A 155 -0.72 30.35 -24.39
CA LYS A 155 -0.12 31.46 -23.62
C LYS A 155 -1.18 32.26 -22.87
N GLU A 156 -2.32 32.54 -23.48
CA GLU A 156 -3.43 33.21 -22.81
C GLU A 156 -3.97 32.39 -21.65
N GLN A 157 -4.16 31.07 -21.84
CA GLN A 157 -4.57 30.16 -20.77
C GLN A 157 -3.55 30.12 -19.64
N ARG A 158 -2.26 29.99 -19.96
CA ARG A 158 -1.18 30.00 -18.97
C ARG A 158 -1.19 31.28 -18.15
N ASP A 159 -1.28 32.44 -18.82
CA ASP A 159 -1.21 33.74 -18.17
C ASP A 159 -2.44 33.95 -17.26
N ALA A 160 -3.63 33.52 -17.68
CA ALA A 160 -4.85 33.57 -16.87
C ALA A 160 -4.71 32.70 -15.60
N LEU A 161 -4.22 31.44 -15.74
CA LEU A 161 -3.99 30.53 -14.60
C LEU A 161 -2.88 31.06 -13.67
N THR A 162 -1.84 31.69 -14.23
CA THR A 162 -0.74 32.26 -13.43
C THR A 162 -1.25 33.41 -12.57
N VAL A 163 -2.07 34.31 -13.13
CA VAL A 163 -2.67 35.44 -12.38
C VAL A 163 -3.58 34.89 -11.26
N GLN A 164 -4.37 33.85 -11.55
CA GLN A 164 -5.23 33.24 -10.55
C GLN A 164 -4.39 32.63 -9.43
N TRP A 165 -3.35 31.84 -9.75
CA TRP A 165 -2.44 31.23 -8.78
C TRP A 165 -1.72 32.29 -7.91
N ASP A 166 -1.20 33.37 -8.51
CA ASP A 166 -0.55 34.44 -7.76
C ASP A 166 -1.52 35.11 -6.78
N HIS A 167 -2.77 35.32 -7.19
CA HIS A 167 -3.81 35.86 -6.31
C HIS A 167 -4.15 34.93 -5.15
N GLU A 168 -4.34 33.62 -5.41
CA GLU A 168 -4.59 32.61 -4.37
C GLU A 168 -3.42 32.54 -3.37
N ARG A 169 -2.18 32.51 -3.87
CA ARG A 169 -0.97 32.52 -3.06
C ARG A 169 -0.85 33.77 -2.17
N GLN A 170 -1.17 34.95 -2.70
CA GLN A 170 -1.15 36.19 -1.91
C GLN A 170 -2.18 36.14 -0.78
N ASN A 171 -3.38 35.64 -1.02
CA ASN A 171 -4.42 35.51 -0.01
C ASN A 171 -3.97 34.55 1.13
N ILE A 172 -3.41 33.40 0.79
CA ILE A 172 -2.86 32.45 1.77
C ILE A 172 -1.75 33.11 2.60
N GLN A 173 -0.87 33.87 1.97
CA GLN A 173 0.23 34.54 2.65
C GLN A 173 -0.24 35.67 3.59
N GLN A 174 -1.30 36.38 3.24
CA GLN A 174 -1.93 37.35 4.12
C GLN A 174 -2.53 36.72 5.37
N LEU A 175 -3.26 35.57 5.22
CA LEU A 175 -3.79 34.83 6.35
C LEU A 175 -2.67 34.34 7.28
N ALA A 176 -1.60 33.80 6.72
CA ALA A 176 -0.44 33.34 7.47
C ALA A 176 0.21 34.47 8.27
N THR A 177 0.36 35.65 7.68
CA THR A 177 0.92 36.83 8.36
C THR A 177 0.03 37.26 9.51
N LEU A 178 -1.28 37.35 9.31
CA LEU A 178 -2.24 37.73 10.34
C LEU A 178 -2.23 36.72 11.53
N LYS A 179 -2.21 35.42 11.25
CA LYS A 179 -2.11 34.38 12.28
C LYS A 179 -0.81 34.47 13.07
N SER A 180 0.32 34.74 12.39
CA SER A 180 1.62 34.94 13.04
C SER A 180 1.62 36.17 13.95
N GLU A 181 1.03 37.30 13.52
CA GLU A 181 0.91 38.51 14.33
C GLU A 181 0.01 38.28 15.55
N ILE A 182 -1.09 37.54 15.42
CA ILE A 182 -1.96 37.16 16.54
C ILE A 182 -1.18 36.35 17.57
N GLU A 183 -0.43 35.33 17.14
CA GLU A 183 0.35 34.50 18.05
C GLU A 183 1.47 35.29 18.75
N GLN A 184 2.18 36.14 18.02
CA GLN A 184 3.18 37.04 18.62
C GLN A 184 2.54 37.98 19.66
N THR A 185 1.35 38.52 19.34
CA THR A 185 0.63 39.39 20.28
C THR A 185 0.20 38.63 21.53
N ARG A 186 -0.26 37.38 21.41
CA ARG A 186 -0.61 36.53 22.56
C ARG A 186 0.62 36.23 23.43
N GLN A 187 1.75 35.91 22.84
CA GLN A 187 3.01 35.70 23.56
C GLN A 187 3.48 36.98 24.25
N GLU A 188 3.32 38.14 23.62
CA GLU A 188 3.67 39.42 24.25
C GLU A 188 2.74 39.72 25.42
N ILE A 189 1.43 39.45 25.31
CA ILE A 189 0.48 39.60 26.41
C ILE A 189 0.91 38.74 27.62
N GLU A 190 1.22 37.46 27.41
CA GLU A 190 1.72 36.59 28.47
C GLU A 190 3.02 37.10 29.13
N ARG A 191 3.95 37.60 28.31
CA ARG A 191 5.23 38.14 28.81
C ARG A 191 5.00 39.36 29.67
N VAL A 192 4.16 40.29 29.23
CA VAL A 192 3.83 41.53 29.92
C VAL A 192 3.04 41.26 31.20
N GLN A 193 2.14 40.27 31.20
CA GLN A 193 1.41 39.81 32.39
C GLN A 193 2.38 39.25 33.45
N ARG A 194 3.38 38.45 33.06
CA ARG A 194 4.42 37.93 33.96
C ARG A 194 5.27 39.04 34.56
N GLN A 195 5.36 40.20 33.87
CA GLN A 195 6.06 41.40 34.39
C GLN A 195 5.16 42.31 35.25
N ALA A 196 3.87 41.87 35.48
CA ALA A 196 2.86 42.62 36.23
C ALA A 196 2.43 43.96 35.63
N ASP A 197 2.71 44.21 34.32
CA ASP A 197 2.22 45.38 33.59
C ASP A 197 0.83 45.08 32.98
N TYR A 198 -0.18 45.12 33.83
CA TYR A 198 -1.57 44.82 33.43
C TYR A 198 -2.20 45.89 32.52
N GLY A 199 -1.68 47.14 32.57
CA GLY A 199 -2.18 48.20 31.69
C GLY A 199 -1.87 47.92 30.23
N ARG A 200 -0.60 47.61 29.93
CA ARG A 200 -0.16 47.25 28.59
C ARG A 200 -0.73 45.89 28.13
N ALA A 201 -0.88 44.92 29.04
CA ALA A 201 -1.54 43.66 28.71
C ALA A 201 -2.99 43.87 28.26
N SER A 202 -3.75 44.75 28.94
CA SER A 202 -5.13 45.08 28.57
C SER A 202 -5.21 45.84 27.23
N GLU A 203 -4.29 46.74 26.93
CA GLU A 203 -4.25 47.45 25.63
C GLU A 203 -4.01 46.48 24.48
N LEU A 204 -3.06 45.55 24.64
CA LEU A 204 -2.79 44.54 23.63
C LEU A 204 -3.96 43.54 23.50
N GLN A 205 -4.58 43.12 24.59
CA GLN A 205 -5.65 42.12 24.58
C GLN A 205 -6.96 42.67 24.02
N TYR A 206 -7.38 43.89 24.42
CA TYR A 206 -8.67 44.46 24.02
C TYR A 206 -8.56 45.42 22.82
N GLY A 207 -7.35 45.84 22.45
CA GLY A 207 -7.09 46.70 21.29
C GLY A 207 -6.53 45.89 20.12
N ARG A 208 -5.22 45.59 20.16
CA ARG A 208 -4.50 45.00 19.01
C ARG A 208 -4.98 43.59 18.66
N LEU A 209 -5.19 42.71 19.64
CA LEU A 209 -5.60 41.33 19.39
C LEU A 209 -6.98 41.28 18.72
N VAL A 210 -7.97 42.07 19.24
CA VAL A 210 -9.34 42.11 18.68
C VAL A 210 -9.32 42.64 17.24
N GLU A 211 -8.49 43.64 16.95
CA GLU A 211 -8.36 44.18 15.60
C GLU A 211 -7.78 43.14 14.63
N LEU A 212 -6.74 42.41 15.03
CA LEU A 212 -6.16 41.36 14.21
C LEU A 212 -7.11 40.20 13.99
N GLU A 213 -7.86 39.77 15.03
CA GLU A 213 -8.88 38.72 14.93
C GLU A 213 -10.02 39.14 13.98
N LYS A 214 -10.41 40.40 13.98
CA LYS A 214 -11.41 40.92 13.05
C LYS A 214 -10.90 40.95 11.60
N GLN A 215 -9.65 41.35 11.38
CA GLN A 215 -9.01 41.30 10.08
C GLN A 215 -8.89 39.86 9.56
N LEU A 216 -8.51 38.93 10.41
CA LEU A 216 -8.46 37.50 10.08
C LEU A 216 -9.83 36.98 9.65
N ALA A 217 -10.88 37.23 10.43
CA ALA A 217 -12.24 36.78 10.11
C ALA A 217 -12.75 37.37 8.79
N THR A 218 -12.39 38.64 8.48
CA THR A 218 -12.77 39.28 7.21
C THR A 218 -12.03 38.62 6.03
N ALA A 219 -10.75 38.32 6.18
CA ALA A 219 -9.96 37.65 5.16
C ALA A 219 -10.42 36.21 4.91
N GLU A 220 -10.70 35.45 5.98
CA GLU A 220 -11.24 34.10 5.89
C GLU A 220 -12.60 34.06 5.17
N HIS A 221 -13.49 34.99 5.50
CA HIS A 221 -14.81 35.10 4.85
C HIS A 221 -14.70 35.46 3.35
N ALA A 222 -13.75 36.31 2.98
CA ALA A 222 -13.50 36.65 1.58
C ALA A 222 -13.03 35.44 0.76
N ILE A 223 -12.21 34.59 1.36
CA ILE A 223 -11.74 33.33 0.75
C ILE A 223 -12.87 32.30 0.68
N GLU A 224 -13.70 32.15 1.71
CA GLU A 224 -14.82 31.20 1.71
C GLU A 224 -15.88 31.48 0.63
N GLN A 225 -16.04 32.74 0.24
CA GLN A 225 -16.96 33.11 -0.84
C GLN A 225 -16.45 32.76 -2.24
N GLN A 226 -15.18 32.42 -2.39
CA GLN A 226 -14.64 31.90 -3.65
C GLN A 226 -15.04 30.44 -3.87
N ASP A 227 -15.45 30.12 -5.08
CA ASP A 227 -15.88 28.78 -5.49
C ASP A 227 -14.74 27.77 -5.30
N ARG A 228 -14.89 26.87 -4.34
CA ARG A 228 -13.91 25.84 -3.99
C ARG A 228 -13.53 24.94 -5.18
N SER A 229 -14.45 24.74 -6.13
CA SER A 229 -14.23 23.88 -7.30
C SER A 229 -13.25 24.46 -8.33
N LYS A 230 -12.96 25.76 -8.25
CA LYS A 230 -12.10 26.48 -9.20
C LYS A 230 -10.72 26.82 -8.63
N ARG A 231 -10.42 26.43 -7.40
CA ARG A 231 -9.14 26.74 -6.78
C ARG A 231 -8.03 25.83 -7.34
N LEU A 232 -6.91 26.45 -7.67
CA LEU A 232 -5.70 25.76 -8.13
C LEU A 232 -4.86 25.22 -6.98
N VAL A 233 -5.01 25.81 -5.79
CA VAL A 233 -4.18 25.46 -4.62
C VAL A 233 -5.07 25.01 -3.47
N LYS A 234 -4.71 23.88 -2.87
CA LYS A 234 -5.34 23.34 -1.66
C LYS A 234 -4.82 24.14 -0.45
N GLU A 235 -5.70 24.54 0.45
CA GLU A 235 -5.36 25.40 1.60
C GLU A 235 -5.35 24.65 2.93
N GLU A 236 -5.94 23.47 2.99
CA GLU A 236 -6.14 22.73 4.22
C GLU A 236 -5.68 21.28 4.10
N VAL A 237 -5.03 20.79 5.15
CA VAL A 237 -4.69 19.37 5.31
C VAL A 237 -5.95 18.61 5.66
N SER A 238 -6.31 17.65 4.83
CA SER A 238 -7.47 16.77 5.01
C SER A 238 -7.06 15.37 5.49
N ALA A 239 -8.05 14.53 5.77
CA ALA A 239 -7.84 13.12 6.08
C ALA A 239 -7.14 12.36 4.93
N ASP A 240 -7.42 12.74 3.67
CA ASP A 240 -6.81 12.14 2.49
C ASP A 240 -5.31 12.43 2.38
N ASP A 241 -4.88 13.64 2.75
CA ASP A 241 -3.45 14.00 2.76
C ASP A 241 -2.69 13.17 3.80
N ILE A 242 -3.27 12.98 4.98
CA ILE A 242 -2.72 12.10 6.00
C ILE A 242 -2.63 10.65 5.48
N ALA A 243 -3.71 10.18 4.85
CA ALA A 243 -3.75 8.84 4.27
C ALA A 243 -2.67 8.66 3.19
N GLU A 244 -2.41 9.69 2.38
CA GLU A 244 -1.35 9.65 1.37
C GLU A 244 0.06 9.58 2.00
N VAL A 245 0.31 10.32 3.09
CA VAL A 245 1.58 10.22 3.83
C VAL A 245 1.76 8.83 4.40
N VAL A 246 0.71 8.27 5.04
CA VAL A 246 0.74 6.89 5.56
C VAL A 246 1.01 5.89 4.44
N ALA A 247 0.34 6.05 3.28
CA ALA A 247 0.56 5.19 2.12
C ALA A 247 2.02 5.21 1.65
N ARG A 248 2.64 6.39 1.63
CA ARG A 248 4.05 6.54 1.24
C ARG A 248 5.01 5.90 2.24
N TRP A 249 4.75 6.02 3.54
CA TRP A 249 5.62 5.45 4.58
C TRP A 249 5.49 3.93 4.68
N THR A 250 4.28 3.41 4.50
CA THR A 250 3.97 1.99 4.68
C THR A 250 3.98 1.19 3.38
N GLY A 251 3.88 1.88 2.24
CA GLY A 251 3.68 1.26 0.93
C GLY A 251 2.25 0.76 0.69
N ILE A 252 1.29 1.11 1.58
CA ILE A 252 -0.12 0.69 1.47
C ILE A 252 -0.90 1.81 0.82
N PRO A 253 -1.74 1.57 -0.18
CA PRO A 253 -2.60 2.59 -0.79
C PRO A 253 -3.76 2.98 0.14
N VAL A 254 -3.44 3.71 1.23
CA VAL A 254 -4.39 4.08 2.30
C VAL A 254 -5.48 5.04 1.83
N SER A 255 -5.23 5.82 0.77
CA SER A 255 -6.20 6.78 0.20
C SER A 255 -7.53 6.15 -0.25
N ARG A 256 -7.53 4.84 -0.52
CA ARG A 256 -8.74 4.09 -0.89
C ARG A 256 -9.43 3.38 0.29
N LEU A 257 -8.86 3.47 1.50
CA LEU A 257 -9.32 2.70 2.66
C LEU A 257 -10.42 3.41 3.48
N VAL A 258 -10.63 4.73 3.31
CA VAL A 258 -11.46 5.51 4.24
C VAL A 258 -12.97 5.38 3.96
N GLU A 259 -13.41 5.24 2.73
CA GLU A 259 -14.86 5.17 2.42
C GLU A 259 -15.32 3.90 1.67
N GLY A 260 -14.42 3.19 1.00
CA GLY A 260 -14.77 2.05 0.15
C GLY A 260 -14.47 0.66 0.76
N GLU A 261 -13.87 0.58 1.95
CA GLU A 261 -13.38 -0.70 2.49
C GLU A 261 -14.54 -1.66 2.83
N ILE A 262 -15.61 -1.15 3.40
CA ILE A 262 -16.77 -1.98 3.77
C ILE A 262 -17.47 -2.51 2.51
N GLU A 263 -17.70 -1.65 1.52
CA GLU A 263 -18.32 -2.08 0.25
C GLU A 263 -17.44 -3.05 -0.51
N LYS A 264 -16.13 -2.80 -0.56
CA LYS A 264 -15.16 -3.74 -1.15
C LYS A 264 -15.21 -5.11 -0.48
N LEU A 265 -15.22 -5.15 0.86
CA LEU A 265 -15.28 -6.40 1.64
C LEU A 265 -16.58 -7.17 1.40
N VAL A 266 -17.70 -6.48 1.16
CA VAL A 266 -18.98 -7.11 0.80
C VAL A 266 -18.90 -7.79 -0.57
N GLN A 267 -18.18 -7.18 -1.53
CA GLN A 267 -18.04 -7.69 -2.90
C GLN A 267 -16.75 -8.53 -3.09
N MET A 268 -16.14 -9.01 -2.00
CA MET A 268 -14.83 -9.67 -2.06
C MET A 268 -14.83 -10.92 -2.94
N GLU A 269 -15.86 -11.76 -2.83
CA GLU A 269 -15.97 -12.98 -3.63
C GLU A 269 -16.03 -12.68 -5.13
N GLU A 270 -16.83 -11.72 -5.55
CA GLU A 270 -16.97 -11.33 -6.97
C GLU A 270 -15.64 -10.86 -7.54
N ARG A 271 -14.88 -10.08 -6.77
CA ARG A 271 -13.57 -9.59 -7.18
C ARG A 271 -12.53 -10.70 -7.25
N LEU A 272 -12.52 -11.63 -6.30
CA LEU A 272 -11.63 -12.79 -6.34
C LEU A 272 -11.94 -13.71 -7.53
N HIS A 273 -13.21 -13.86 -7.89
CA HIS A 273 -13.63 -14.62 -9.08
C HIS A 273 -13.17 -14.02 -10.42
N LEU A 274 -12.84 -12.73 -10.49
CA LEU A 274 -12.22 -12.15 -11.69
C LEU A 274 -10.86 -12.77 -12.04
N ARG A 275 -10.15 -13.33 -11.05
CA ARG A 275 -8.83 -13.96 -11.22
C ARG A 275 -8.85 -15.47 -10.99
N VAL A 276 -9.69 -15.95 -10.09
CA VAL A 276 -9.75 -17.36 -9.67
C VAL A 276 -11.05 -17.96 -10.15
N VAL A 277 -10.94 -18.90 -11.06
CA VAL A 277 -12.09 -19.59 -11.66
C VAL A 277 -12.47 -20.80 -10.84
N GLY A 278 -13.75 -20.95 -10.53
CA GLY A 278 -14.26 -21.98 -9.63
C GLY A 278 -13.78 -21.77 -8.21
N GLN A 279 -13.61 -22.85 -7.44
CA GLN A 279 -13.12 -22.80 -6.05
C GLN A 279 -14.02 -21.98 -5.10
N ASP A 280 -15.35 -21.97 -5.37
CA ASP A 280 -16.32 -21.14 -4.64
C ASP A 280 -16.26 -21.36 -3.13
N GLU A 281 -16.12 -22.62 -2.67
CA GLU A 281 -16.00 -22.96 -1.26
C GLU A 281 -14.73 -22.32 -0.66
N ALA A 282 -13.59 -22.40 -1.35
CA ALA A 282 -12.33 -21.84 -0.93
C ALA A 282 -12.39 -20.31 -0.81
N ILE A 283 -12.97 -19.64 -1.82
CA ILE A 283 -13.14 -18.19 -1.85
C ILE A 283 -14.06 -17.73 -0.71
N ASN A 284 -15.20 -18.41 -0.51
CA ASN A 284 -16.15 -18.07 0.55
C ASN A 284 -15.53 -18.20 1.96
N VAL A 285 -14.83 -19.30 2.22
CA VAL A 285 -14.18 -19.54 3.53
C VAL A 285 -13.14 -18.47 3.83
N VAL A 286 -12.28 -18.15 2.87
CA VAL A 286 -11.25 -17.13 3.01
C VAL A 286 -11.86 -15.74 3.17
N SER A 287 -12.86 -15.39 2.37
CA SER A 287 -13.54 -14.09 2.44
C SER A 287 -14.21 -13.88 3.81
N ASN A 288 -14.87 -14.91 4.34
CA ASN A 288 -15.50 -14.84 5.66
C ASN A 288 -14.49 -14.68 6.79
N ALA A 289 -13.34 -15.36 6.73
CA ALA A 289 -12.29 -15.21 7.73
C ALA A 289 -11.70 -13.80 7.71
N ILE A 290 -11.40 -13.25 6.54
CA ILE A 290 -10.90 -11.88 6.38
C ILE A 290 -11.94 -10.85 6.85
N ARG A 291 -13.23 -11.04 6.54
CA ARG A 291 -14.31 -10.17 7.04
C ARG A 291 -14.39 -10.16 8.56
N ARG A 292 -14.30 -11.34 9.21
CA ARG A 292 -14.28 -11.43 10.69
C ARG A 292 -13.11 -10.64 11.28
N ALA A 293 -11.92 -10.77 10.71
CA ALA A 293 -10.74 -10.04 11.16
C ALA A 293 -10.90 -8.52 10.99
N ARG A 294 -11.35 -8.08 9.81
CA ARG A 294 -11.55 -6.64 9.51
C ARG A 294 -12.70 -6.01 10.30
N ALA A 295 -13.70 -6.80 10.67
CA ALA A 295 -14.79 -6.35 11.54
C ALA A 295 -14.40 -6.29 13.04
N GLY A 296 -13.14 -6.62 13.39
CA GLY A 296 -12.67 -6.64 14.78
C GLY A 296 -13.24 -7.78 15.63
N LEU A 297 -13.76 -8.83 15.00
CA LEU A 297 -14.34 -10.00 15.68
C LEU A 297 -13.32 -11.12 15.91
N SER A 298 -12.10 -10.97 15.43
CA SER A 298 -10.96 -11.87 15.66
C SER A 298 -10.04 -11.32 16.75
N ASP A 299 -9.17 -12.18 17.30
CA ASP A 299 -8.17 -11.77 18.28
C ASP A 299 -7.19 -10.75 17.66
N PRO A 300 -7.07 -9.53 18.24
CA PRO A 300 -6.23 -8.48 17.70
C PRO A 300 -4.71 -8.81 17.74
N ASN A 301 -4.31 -9.83 18.53
CA ASN A 301 -2.93 -10.26 18.63
C ASN A 301 -2.52 -11.31 17.58
N LYS A 302 -3.45 -11.76 16.73
CA LYS A 302 -3.19 -12.76 15.70
C LYS A 302 -3.04 -12.11 14.31
N PRO A 303 -2.45 -12.83 13.33
CA PRO A 303 -2.50 -12.42 11.92
C PRO A 303 -3.93 -12.19 11.43
N LEU A 304 -4.11 -11.40 10.36
CA LEU A 304 -5.42 -11.16 9.73
C LEU A 304 -6.15 -12.44 9.31
N GLY A 305 -5.40 -13.50 9.06
CA GLY A 305 -5.92 -14.82 8.78
C GLY A 305 -4.80 -15.80 8.54
N SER A 306 -5.05 -17.07 8.88
CA SER A 306 -4.11 -18.16 8.70
C SER A 306 -4.80 -19.34 8.01
N PHE A 307 -4.24 -19.78 6.88
CA PHE A 307 -4.88 -20.76 5.99
C PHE A 307 -3.93 -21.87 5.58
N ILE A 308 -4.45 -23.11 5.51
CA ILE A 308 -3.80 -24.18 4.76
C ILE A 308 -4.60 -24.45 3.49
N PHE A 309 -3.96 -24.31 2.33
CA PHE A 309 -4.51 -24.61 1.01
C PHE A 309 -4.06 -26.00 0.57
N LEU A 310 -4.98 -26.95 0.55
CA LEU A 310 -4.76 -28.34 0.16
C LEU A 310 -5.28 -28.58 -1.26
N GLY A 311 -4.62 -29.42 -2.02
CA GLY A 311 -5.10 -29.84 -3.33
C GLY A 311 -4.02 -30.03 -4.39
N PRO A 312 -4.39 -30.52 -5.58
CA PRO A 312 -3.48 -30.80 -6.67
C PRO A 312 -2.71 -29.55 -7.13
N THR A 313 -1.64 -29.79 -7.88
CA THR A 313 -0.88 -28.69 -8.49
C THR A 313 -1.72 -28.03 -9.61
N GLY A 314 -1.64 -26.71 -9.76
CA GLY A 314 -2.25 -25.98 -10.87
C GLY A 314 -3.76 -25.73 -10.75
N VAL A 315 -4.37 -25.89 -9.56
CA VAL A 315 -5.80 -25.65 -9.30
C VAL A 315 -6.11 -24.22 -8.85
N GLY A 316 -5.10 -23.36 -8.66
CA GLY A 316 -5.30 -21.95 -8.32
C GLY A 316 -4.86 -21.53 -6.92
N LYS A 317 -4.22 -22.40 -6.09
CA LYS A 317 -3.78 -22.06 -4.72
C LYS A 317 -2.95 -20.78 -4.66
N THR A 318 -1.89 -20.70 -5.45
CA THR A 318 -1.01 -19.51 -5.50
C THR A 318 -1.71 -18.31 -6.16
N GLU A 319 -2.64 -18.55 -7.09
CA GLU A 319 -3.38 -17.46 -7.74
C GLU A 319 -4.39 -16.82 -6.78
N LEU A 320 -5.05 -17.61 -5.92
CA LEU A 320 -5.88 -17.06 -4.85
C LEU A 320 -5.06 -16.20 -3.88
N ALA A 321 -3.84 -16.63 -3.52
CA ALA A 321 -2.96 -15.80 -2.71
C ALA A 321 -2.62 -14.45 -3.40
N ARG A 322 -2.37 -14.45 -4.71
CA ARG A 322 -2.14 -13.22 -5.48
C ARG A 322 -3.39 -12.34 -5.57
N ALA A 323 -4.55 -12.95 -5.83
CA ALA A 323 -5.81 -12.23 -5.86
C ALA A 323 -6.13 -11.57 -4.51
N LEU A 324 -5.81 -12.27 -3.41
CA LEU A 324 -5.94 -11.71 -2.06
C LEU A 324 -4.95 -10.56 -1.79
N ALA A 325 -3.70 -10.65 -2.25
CA ALA A 325 -2.72 -9.58 -2.12
C ALA A 325 -3.20 -8.32 -2.86
N GLU A 326 -3.63 -8.48 -4.10
CA GLU A 326 -4.21 -7.38 -4.90
C GLU A 326 -5.46 -6.80 -4.24
N PHE A 327 -6.33 -7.65 -3.71
CA PHE A 327 -7.56 -7.20 -3.05
C PHE A 327 -7.30 -6.44 -1.75
N LEU A 328 -6.42 -6.98 -0.87
CA LEU A 328 -6.18 -6.45 0.47
C LEU A 328 -5.19 -5.29 0.48
N PHE A 329 -4.20 -5.31 -0.42
CA PHE A 329 -3.07 -4.39 -0.41
C PHE A 329 -2.90 -3.62 -1.73
N ASP A 330 -3.84 -3.78 -2.68
CA ASP A 330 -3.83 -3.18 -4.03
C ASP A 330 -2.50 -3.43 -4.81
N ASP A 331 -1.74 -4.47 -4.42
CA ASP A 331 -0.47 -4.88 -5.04
C ASP A 331 -0.40 -6.41 -5.09
N ASP A 332 -0.42 -7.00 -6.27
CA ASP A 332 -0.28 -8.45 -6.45
C ASP A 332 1.13 -8.98 -6.13
N GLN A 333 2.10 -8.08 -5.93
CA GLN A 333 3.46 -8.37 -5.49
C GLN A 333 3.63 -8.23 -3.96
N ALA A 334 2.59 -7.87 -3.22
CA ALA A 334 2.62 -7.82 -1.77
C ALA A 334 2.60 -9.24 -1.15
N ILE A 335 3.47 -10.12 -1.66
CA ILE A 335 3.62 -11.51 -1.24
C ILE A 335 5.07 -11.80 -0.88
N VAL A 336 5.28 -12.30 0.33
CA VAL A 336 6.53 -12.91 0.78
C VAL A 336 6.41 -14.41 0.56
N ARG A 337 7.00 -14.92 -0.51
CA ARG A 337 6.97 -16.35 -0.83
C ARG A 337 8.22 -17.06 -0.31
N ILE A 338 8.00 -18.13 0.44
CA ILE A 338 9.04 -18.98 1.01
C ILE A 338 8.75 -20.43 0.62
N ASP A 339 9.67 -21.04 -0.10
CA ASP A 339 9.59 -22.46 -0.50
C ASP A 339 10.16 -23.33 0.61
N MET A 340 9.33 -24.17 1.23
CA MET A 340 9.72 -25.01 2.34
C MET A 340 10.65 -26.16 1.94
N SER A 341 10.79 -26.45 0.66
CA SER A 341 11.82 -27.39 0.17
C SER A 341 13.25 -26.92 0.44
N GLU A 342 13.48 -25.62 0.62
CA GLU A 342 14.77 -25.06 1.01
C GLU A 342 15.03 -25.12 2.52
N TYR A 343 14.03 -25.51 3.33
CA TYR A 343 14.06 -25.53 4.80
C TYR A 343 13.80 -26.92 5.39
N MET A 344 14.24 -27.95 4.68
CA MET A 344 14.14 -29.35 5.11
C MET A 344 15.14 -29.70 6.21
N GLU A 345 16.24 -28.95 6.32
CA GLU A 345 17.31 -29.22 7.27
C GLU A 345 17.34 -28.20 8.41
N ARG A 346 17.74 -28.65 9.61
CA ARG A 346 17.76 -27.83 10.82
C ARG A 346 18.54 -26.53 10.68
N HIS A 347 19.70 -26.58 10.04
CA HIS A 347 20.53 -25.38 9.85
C HIS A 347 19.93 -24.37 8.87
N ALA A 348 19.03 -24.79 7.98
CA ALA A 348 18.33 -23.88 7.10
C ALA A 348 17.30 -23.03 7.84
N VAL A 349 16.76 -23.51 8.98
CA VAL A 349 15.76 -22.80 9.78
C VAL A 349 16.30 -21.46 10.32
N SER A 350 17.59 -21.41 10.69
CA SER A 350 18.21 -20.16 11.15
C SER A 350 18.22 -19.05 10.06
N ARG A 351 18.13 -19.40 8.78
CA ARG A 351 17.97 -18.41 7.70
C ARG A 351 16.61 -17.73 7.69
N LEU A 352 15.56 -18.37 8.25
CA LEU A 352 14.23 -17.76 8.36
C LEU A 352 14.19 -16.60 9.35
N ILE A 353 14.78 -16.82 10.53
CA ILE A 353 14.70 -15.87 11.67
C ILE A 353 15.99 -15.10 11.90
N GLY A 354 17.10 -15.46 11.23
CA GLY A 354 18.44 -14.92 11.45
C GLY A 354 19.27 -15.82 12.36
N ALA A 355 20.59 -15.77 12.16
CA ALA A 355 21.55 -16.49 12.99
C ALA A 355 21.68 -15.83 14.38
N PRO A 356 21.87 -16.61 15.46
CA PRO A 356 22.14 -16.04 16.78
C PRO A 356 23.52 -15.35 16.84
N PRO A 357 23.76 -14.49 17.83
CA PRO A 357 25.04 -13.79 17.99
C PRO A 357 26.24 -14.74 17.99
N GLY A 358 27.25 -14.40 17.18
CA GLY A 358 28.50 -15.20 17.08
C GLY A 358 28.51 -16.24 15.95
N TYR A 359 27.43 -16.42 15.21
CA TYR A 359 27.37 -17.30 14.03
C TYR A 359 27.48 -16.52 12.72
N VAL A 360 27.95 -17.19 11.67
CA VAL A 360 28.03 -16.63 10.31
C VAL A 360 26.63 -16.28 9.82
N GLY A 361 26.42 -15.08 9.25
CA GLY A 361 25.13 -14.60 8.78
C GLY A 361 24.30 -13.81 9.83
N TYR A 362 24.88 -13.50 11.01
CA TYR A 362 24.18 -12.69 12.04
C TYR A 362 23.79 -11.30 11.55
N GLU A 363 24.63 -10.65 10.74
CA GLU A 363 24.38 -9.31 10.22
C GLU A 363 23.31 -9.28 9.09
N GLU A 364 23.09 -10.39 8.41
CA GLU A 364 22.17 -10.46 7.26
C GLU A 364 20.68 -10.46 7.66
N GLY A 365 20.39 -10.77 8.93
CA GLY A 365 19.02 -10.94 9.42
C GLY A 365 18.31 -12.19 8.88
N GLY A 366 17.08 -12.47 9.33
CA GLY A 366 16.30 -13.60 8.83
C GLY A 366 15.49 -13.25 7.58
N GLN A 367 15.41 -14.17 6.64
CA GLN A 367 14.69 -13.96 5.38
C GLN A 367 13.20 -13.64 5.62
N LEU A 368 12.54 -14.38 6.51
CA LEU A 368 11.14 -14.11 6.89
C LEU A 368 11.01 -12.83 7.71
N SER A 369 11.82 -12.69 8.76
CA SER A 369 11.73 -11.54 9.67
C SER A 369 12.04 -10.23 8.97
N GLU A 370 13.08 -10.14 8.13
CA GLU A 370 13.40 -8.94 7.38
C GLU A 370 12.39 -8.61 6.28
N ALA A 371 11.84 -9.64 5.58
CA ALA A 371 10.83 -9.42 4.55
C ALA A 371 9.55 -8.82 5.15
N VAL A 372 9.04 -9.37 6.26
CA VAL A 372 7.83 -8.87 6.92
C VAL A 372 8.10 -7.52 7.62
N ARG A 373 9.28 -7.32 8.22
CA ARG A 373 9.65 -6.03 8.79
C ARG A 373 9.63 -4.89 7.76
N ARG A 374 10.07 -5.19 6.53
CA ARG A 374 10.05 -4.20 5.42
C ARG A 374 8.66 -4.03 4.81
N ARG A 375 7.84 -5.07 4.81
CA ARG A 375 6.49 -5.09 4.26
C ARG A 375 5.53 -5.74 5.25
N PRO A 376 5.12 -5.04 6.33
CA PRO A 376 4.25 -5.60 7.36
C PRO A 376 2.83 -5.90 6.86
N TYR A 377 2.45 -5.34 5.72
CA TYR A 377 1.18 -5.60 5.03
C TYR A 377 1.47 -6.45 3.81
N SER A 378 1.46 -7.75 4.01
CA SER A 378 1.76 -8.72 2.95
C SER A 378 1.10 -10.06 3.22
N ILE A 379 1.01 -10.86 2.18
CA ILE A 379 0.70 -12.28 2.30
C ILE A 379 2.02 -13.02 2.47
N VAL A 380 2.13 -13.78 3.54
CA VAL A 380 3.26 -14.70 3.73
C VAL A 380 2.83 -16.09 3.23
N LEU A 381 3.38 -16.49 2.11
CA LEU A 381 3.07 -17.76 1.44
C LEU A 381 4.18 -18.77 1.68
N PHE A 382 3.90 -19.79 2.49
CA PHE A 382 4.75 -20.95 2.68
C PHE A 382 4.34 -22.04 1.67
N ASP A 383 5.17 -22.27 0.67
CA ASP A 383 4.89 -23.26 -0.37
C ASP A 383 5.44 -24.65 0.04
N GLU A 384 4.67 -25.71 -0.20
CA GLU A 384 4.99 -27.09 0.14
C GLU A 384 5.34 -27.32 1.63
N ILE A 385 4.45 -26.82 2.52
CA ILE A 385 4.66 -26.81 3.98
C ILE A 385 4.97 -28.20 4.57
N GLU A 386 4.50 -29.28 3.96
CA GLU A 386 4.78 -30.65 4.36
C GLU A 386 6.26 -31.04 4.27
N LYS A 387 7.08 -30.29 3.54
CA LYS A 387 8.52 -30.52 3.42
C LYS A 387 9.35 -29.83 4.50
N ALA A 388 8.74 -28.93 5.27
CA ALA A 388 9.43 -28.14 6.27
C ALA A 388 10.00 -28.98 7.41
N HIS A 389 11.19 -28.58 7.90
CA HIS A 389 11.75 -29.17 9.11
C HIS A 389 10.83 -28.90 10.32
N PRO A 390 10.72 -29.84 11.30
CA PRO A 390 9.86 -29.67 12.49
C PRO A 390 10.07 -28.36 13.28
N GLU A 391 11.27 -27.81 13.29
CA GLU A 391 11.54 -26.53 13.97
C GLU A 391 10.86 -25.33 13.29
N VAL A 392 10.53 -25.39 12.00
CA VAL A 392 9.76 -24.34 11.31
C VAL A 392 8.37 -24.21 11.93
N PHE A 393 7.73 -25.32 12.27
CA PHE A 393 6.42 -25.29 12.91
C PHE A 393 6.44 -24.61 14.28
N ASN A 394 7.53 -24.73 15.04
CA ASN A 394 7.67 -24.03 16.32
C ASN A 394 7.74 -22.49 16.12
N ILE A 395 8.38 -22.05 15.04
CA ILE A 395 8.40 -20.63 14.67
C ILE A 395 6.99 -20.18 14.25
N LEU A 396 6.32 -20.96 13.41
CA LEU A 396 4.96 -20.65 12.96
C LEU A 396 3.96 -20.63 14.11
N LEU A 397 4.08 -21.52 15.12
CA LEU A 397 3.24 -21.47 16.32
C LEU A 397 3.33 -20.12 17.03
N GLN A 398 4.54 -19.56 17.18
CA GLN A 398 4.70 -18.23 17.77
C GLN A 398 4.02 -17.13 16.95
N VAL A 399 4.12 -17.20 15.62
CA VAL A 399 3.46 -16.25 14.72
C VAL A 399 1.94 -16.37 14.78
N LEU A 400 1.42 -17.60 14.79
CA LEU A 400 -0.03 -17.87 14.78
C LEU A 400 -0.71 -17.57 16.13
N ASP A 401 0.02 -17.68 17.25
CA ASP A 401 -0.52 -17.41 18.59
C ASP A 401 -0.39 -15.94 18.98
N ASP A 402 0.82 -15.40 18.83
CA ASP A 402 1.17 -14.07 19.36
C ASP A 402 1.19 -12.98 18.27
N GLY A 403 1.03 -13.33 16.98
CA GLY A 403 1.14 -12.40 15.85
C GLY A 403 2.49 -11.69 15.78
N ARG A 404 3.52 -12.26 16.37
CA ARG A 404 4.87 -11.68 16.42
C ARG A 404 5.95 -12.77 16.37
N LEU A 405 7.12 -12.37 15.92
CA LEU A 405 8.30 -13.23 15.86
C LEU A 405 9.51 -12.47 16.37
N THR A 406 10.26 -13.08 17.31
CA THR A 406 11.55 -12.52 17.73
C THR A 406 12.65 -13.11 16.84
N ASP A 407 13.39 -12.23 16.16
CA ASP A 407 14.50 -12.62 15.27
C ASP A 407 15.76 -13.01 16.07
N GLY A 408 16.75 -13.54 15.35
CA GLY A 408 18.04 -13.92 15.95
C GLY A 408 18.84 -12.75 16.54
N GLN A 409 18.45 -11.51 16.27
CA GLN A 409 19.05 -10.29 16.84
C GLN A 409 18.27 -9.76 18.05
N GLY A 410 17.21 -10.45 18.48
CA GLY A 410 16.35 -10.05 19.59
C GLY A 410 15.32 -8.98 19.24
N ARG A 411 15.13 -8.65 17.96
CA ARG A 411 14.11 -7.70 17.51
C ARG A 411 12.79 -8.43 17.31
N THR A 412 11.70 -7.82 17.75
CA THR A 412 10.34 -8.35 17.54
C THR A 412 9.77 -7.82 16.23
N VAL A 413 9.34 -8.73 15.37
CA VAL A 413 8.68 -8.46 14.08
C VAL A 413 7.19 -8.72 14.24
N ASP A 414 6.37 -7.77 13.79
CA ASP A 414 4.91 -7.80 13.89
C ASP A 414 4.28 -8.47 12.65
N PHE A 415 3.46 -9.51 12.88
CA PHE A 415 2.73 -10.25 11.85
C PHE A 415 1.22 -10.02 11.90
N ARG A 416 0.70 -9.17 12.79
CA ARG A 416 -0.74 -8.94 12.97
C ARG A 416 -1.43 -8.40 11.71
N ASN A 417 -0.69 -7.73 10.85
CA ASN A 417 -1.20 -7.17 9.60
C ASN A 417 -0.91 -8.08 8.39
N THR A 418 -0.41 -9.29 8.61
CA THR A 418 -0.14 -10.26 7.53
C THR A 418 -1.27 -11.28 7.40
N VAL A 419 -1.38 -11.88 6.23
CA VAL A 419 -2.17 -13.09 6.01
C VAL A 419 -1.20 -14.24 5.78
N ILE A 420 -1.32 -15.30 6.58
CA ILE A 420 -0.47 -16.49 6.48
C ILE A 420 -1.17 -17.53 5.61
N ILE A 421 -0.53 -17.92 4.52
CA ILE A 421 -1.03 -18.98 3.62
C ILE A 421 0.03 -20.06 3.51
N MET A 422 -0.35 -21.28 3.80
CA MET A 422 0.49 -22.46 3.65
C MET A 422 -0.10 -23.33 2.54
N THR A 423 0.67 -23.68 1.52
CA THR A 423 0.19 -24.61 0.47
C THR A 423 0.71 -25.99 0.70
N SER A 424 -0.08 -26.99 0.40
CA SER A 424 0.31 -28.40 0.46
C SER A 424 -0.33 -29.22 -0.66
N ASN A 425 0.37 -30.26 -1.08
CA ASN A 425 -0.12 -31.24 -2.04
C ASN A 425 -0.56 -32.54 -1.36
N LEU A 426 -0.62 -32.58 -0.03
CA LEU A 426 -1.09 -33.75 0.73
C LEU A 426 -2.53 -34.09 0.33
N GLY A 427 -2.80 -35.36 0.17
CA GLY A 427 -4.13 -35.88 -0.18
C GLY A 427 -4.57 -35.61 -1.62
N SER A 428 -3.72 -35.03 -2.49
CA SER A 428 -4.07 -34.69 -3.89
C SER A 428 -4.58 -35.89 -4.70
N THR A 429 -4.07 -37.10 -4.44
CA THR A 429 -4.50 -38.32 -5.10
C THR A 429 -5.95 -38.67 -4.76
N TYR A 430 -6.40 -38.40 -3.56
CA TYR A 430 -7.78 -38.66 -3.14
C TYR A 430 -8.77 -37.66 -3.77
N ILE A 431 -8.37 -36.39 -3.91
CA ILE A 431 -9.18 -35.36 -4.57
C ILE A 431 -9.42 -35.67 -6.06
N LEU A 432 -8.48 -36.39 -6.69
CA LEU A 432 -8.59 -36.76 -8.11
C LEU A 432 -9.38 -38.06 -8.34
N SER A 433 -9.54 -38.94 -7.33
CA SER A 433 -10.05 -40.29 -7.51
C SER A 433 -11.32 -40.64 -6.75
N SER A 434 -11.79 -39.80 -5.80
CA SER A 434 -12.91 -40.09 -4.91
C SER A 434 -14.05 -39.07 -5.05
N SER A 435 -15.23 -39.43 -4.52
CA SER A 435 -16.33 -38.46 -4.34
C SER A 435 -15.93 -37.34 -3.37
N ASP A 436 -16.55 -36.17 -3.45
CA ASP A 436 -16.17 -34.98 -2.68
C ASP A 436 -16.10 -35.24 -1.16
N ASP A 437 -17.07 -35.96 -0.60
CA ASP A 437 -17.12 -36.21 0.85
C ASP A 437 -16.04 -37.22 1.30
N GLU A 438 -15.85 -38.32 0.57
CA GLU A 438 -14.80 -39.30 0.85
C GLU A 438 -13.39 -38.70 0.64
N ALA A 439 -13.23 -37.83 -0.35
CA ALA A 439 -11.98 -37.13 -0.59
C ALA A 439 -11.63 -36.24 0.59
N ARG A 440 -12.62 -35.51 1.12
CA ARG A 440 -12.45 -34.59 2.27
C ARG A 440 -11.99 -35.36 3.52
N GLU A 441 -12.64 -36.48 3.86
CA GLU A 441 -12.26 -37.30 5.02
C GLU A 441 -10.81 -37.79 4.91
N ARG A 442 -10.45 -38.38 3.77
CA ARG A 442 -9.10 -38.91 3.52
C ARG A 442 -8.02 -37.82 3.48
N VAL A 443 -8.34 -36.65 2.95
CA VAL A 443 -7.43 -35.49 2.98
C VAL A 443 -7.19 -35.04 4.41
N MET A 444 -8.24 -34.97 5.23
CA MET A 444 -8.13 -34.63 6.66
C MET A 444 -7.33 -35.69 7.45
N GLU A 445 -7.53 -36.96 7.19
CA GLU A 445 -6.71 -38.03 7.78
C GLU A 445 -5.23 -37.88 7.40
N ALA A 446 -4.93 -37.63 6.13
CA ALA A 446 -3.57 -37.40 5.67
C ALA A 446 -2.94 -36.15 6.32
N LEU A 447 -3.72 -35.10 6.54
CA LEU A 447 -3.28 -33.91 7.24
C LEU A 447 -2.94 -34.19 8.70
N HIS A 448 -3.83 -34.87 9.43
CA HIS A 448 -3.62 -35.25 10.82
C HIS A 448 -2.43 -36.25 11.02
N ALA A 449 -2.13 -37.06 10.01
CA ALA A 449 -0.97 -37.95 10.04
C ALA A 449 0.37 -37.18 9.86
N ASN A 450 0.38 -36.06 9.17
CA ASN A 450 1.60 -35.29 8.84
C ASN A 450 1.86 -34.10 9.77
N PHE A 451 0.83 -33.49 10.33
CA PHE A 451 0.95 -32.32 11.19
C PHE A 451 0.48 -32.60 12.62
N ARG A 452 1.15 -31.96 13.57
CA ARG A 452 0.77 -32.07 14.98
C ARG A 452 -0.58 -31.41 15.23
N PRO A 453 -1.45 -31.98 16.08
CA PRO A 453 -2.77 -31.40 16.39
C PRO A 453 -2.68 -29.97 16.93
N GLU A 454 -1.65 -29.67 17.73
CA GLU A 454 -1.41 -28.31 18.27
C GLU A 454 -1.20 -27.27 17.19
N PHE A 455 -0.58 -27.62 16.07
CA PHE A 455 -0.37 -26.72 14.93
C PHE A 455 -1.67 -26.52 14.15
N LEU A 456 -2.39 -27.60 13.85
CA LEU A 456 -3.65 -27.51 13.10
C LEU A 456 -4.72 -26.69 13.85
N ASN A 457 -4.77 -26.77 15.18
CA ASN A 457 -5.71 -26.03 16.02
C ASN A 457 -5.43 -24.52 16.07
N ARG A 458 -4.29 -24.04 15.55
CA ARG A 458 -3.93 -22.61 15.49
C ARG A 458 -4.23 -21.98 14.15
N ILE A 459 -4.62 -22.78 13.19
CA ILE A 459 -4.96 -22.34 11.84
C ILE A 459 -6.44 -22.02 11.80
N ASP A 460 -6.77 -20.84 11.28
CA ASP A 460 -8.17 -20.39 11.23
C ASP A 460 -9.02 -21.27 10.33
N GLU A 461 -8.51 -21.61 9.13
CA GLU A 461 -9.28 -22.39 8.17
C GLU A 461 -8.40 -23.33 7.32
N ILE A 462 -8.91 -24.53 7.09
CA ILE A 462 -8.33 -25.52 6.17
C ILE A 462 -9.16 -25.51 4.90
N VAL A 463 -8.54 -25.17 3.79
CA VAL A 463 -9.20 -24.91 2.50
C VAL A 463 -8.79 -25.98 1.49
N ILE A 464 -9.76 -26.74 1.00
CA ILE A 464 -9.55 -27.81 0.02
C ILE A 464 -9.89 -27.29 -1.38
N PHE A 465 -8.91 -27.31 -2.27
CA PHE A 465 -9.06 -26.93 -3.68
C PHE A 465 -9.44 -28.16 -4.51
N ARG A 466 -10.50 -28.03 -5.28
CA ARG A 466 -11.00 -29.10 -6.16
C ARG A 466 -10.24 -29.14 -7.48
N ALA A 467 -10.28 -30.28 -8.15
CA ALA A 467 -9.78 -30.41 -9.51
C ALA A 467 -10.59 -29.51 -10.47
N LEU A 468 -9.93 -28.94 -11.46
CA LEU A 468 -10.56 -28.05 -12.43
C LEU A 468 -11.33 -28.86 -13.48
N THR A 469 -12.53 -28.41 -13.83
CA THR A 469 -13.32 -28.94 -14.94
C THR A 469 -12.85 -28.38 -16.29
N ARG A 470 -13.24 -29.00 -17.41
CA ARG A 470 -12.91 -28.48 -18.75
C ARG A 470 -13.47 -27.09 -19.00
N ASP A 471 -14.67 -26.80 -18.54
CA ASP A 471 -15.29 -25.49 -18.69
C ASP A 471 -14.55 -24.42 -17.90
N GLN A 472 -14.08 -24.75 -16.69
CA GLN A 472 -13.24 -23.87 -15.89
C GLN A 472 -11.89 -23.60 -16.56
N ILE A 473 -11.30 -24.59 -17.23
CA ILE A 473 -10.06 -24.39 -18.00
C ILE A 473 -10.29 -23.42 -19.16
N GLN A 474 -11.42 -23.49 -19.87
CA GLN A 474 -11.76 -22.53 -20.92
C GLN A 474 -11.87 -21.10 -20.37
N GLN A 475 -12.48 -20.92 -19.22
CA GLN A 475 -12.54 -19.61 -18.55
C GLN A 475 -11.15 -19.10 -18.16
N ILE A 476 -10.27 -19.99 -17.65
CA ILE A 476 -8.87 -19.63 -17.34
C ILE A 476 -8.11 -19.20 -18.61
N VAL A 477 -8.34 -19.88 -19.74
CA VAL A 477 -7.78 -19.47 -21.03
C VAL A 477 -8.20 -18.04 -21.36
N GLU A 478 -9.47 -17.69 -21.22
CA GLU A 478 -9.96 -16.34 -21.53
C GLU A 478 -9.29 -15.27 -20.63
N ILE A 479 -9.14 -15.54 -19.33
CA ILE A 479 -8.43 -14.63 -18.40
C ILE A 479 -6.98 -14.43 -18.86
N GLN A 480 -6.27 -15.50 -19.24
CA GLN A 480 -4.88 -15.39 -19.71
C GLN A 480 -4.80 -14.63 -21.05
N LEU A 481 -5.75 -14.83 -21.95
CA LEU A 481 -5.83 -14.13 -23.21
C LEU A 481 -6.16 -12.63 -23.03
N GLN A 482 -6.98 -12.28 -22.06
CA GLN A 482 -7.23 -10.87 -21.69
C GLN A 482 -5.95 -10.17 -21.21
N GLN A 483 -5.13 -10.85 -20.41
CA GLN A 483 -3.82 -10.32 -20.01
C GLN A 483 -2.89 -10.08 -21.20
N VAL A 484 -2.94 -10.97 -22.21
CA VAL A 484 -2.18 -10.80 -23.45
C VAL A 484 -2.71 -9.61 -24.25
N ARG A 485 -4.03 -9.48 -24.42
CA ARG A 485 -4.66 -8.33 -25.08
C ARG A 485 -4.25 -7.01 -24.44
N GLN A 486 -4.21 -6.96 -23.10
CA GLN A 486 -3.83 -5.75 -22.37
C GLN A 486 -2.37 -5.34 -22.63
N ARG A 487 -1.46 -6.32 -22.77
CA ARG A 487 -0.05 -6.05 -23.13
C ARG A 487 0.09 -5.57 -24.58
N LEU A 488 -0.69 -6.12 -25.49
CA LEU A 488 -0.67 -5.75 -26.91
C LEU A 488 -1.32 -4.38 -27.18
N LYS A 489 -2.22 -3.93 -26.30
CA LYS A 489 -2.84 -2.60 -26.35
C LYS A 489 -1.81 -1.45 -26.30
N ASN A 490 -0.66 -1.65 -25.67
CA ASN A 490 0.44 -0.67 -25.65
C ASN A 490 1.09 -0.45 -27.06
N ARG A 491 0.79 -1.35 -28.02
CA ARG A 491 1.21 -1.26 -29.41
C ARG A 491 0.04 -1.04 -30.37
N ASP A 492 -1.13 -0.71 -29.85
CA ASP A 492 -2.38 -0.57 -30.60
C ASP A 492 -2.75 -1.82 -31.42
N ILE A 493 -2.33 -3.03 -30.98
CA ILE A 493 -2.63 -4.30 -31.64
C ILE A 493 -3.88 -4.90 -31.00
N GLU A 494 -4.90 -5.14 -31.84
CA GLU A 494 -6.12 -5.86 -31.47
C GLU A 494 -5.96 -7.36 -31.72
N LEU A 495 -6.29 -8.19 -30.70
CA LEU A 495 -6.17 -9.65 -30.79
C LEU A 495 -7.54 -10.32 -30.88
N GLN A 496 -7.84 -10.94 -32.01
CA GLN A 496 -9.04 -11.72 -32.27
C GLN A 496 -8.69 -13.21 -32.28
N ILE A 497 -9.40 -14.02 -31.48
CA ILE A 497 -9.14 -15.45 -31.33
C ILE A 497 -10.43 -16.21 -31.57
N THR A 498 -10.43 -17.17 -32.51
CA THR A 498 -11.60 -17.99 -32.81
C THR A 498 -11.92 -18.96 -31.65
N ALA A 499 -13.20 -19.37 -31.55
CA ALA A 499 -13.63 -20.32 -30.52
C ALA A 499 -12.88 -21.66 -30.63
N GLU A 500 -12.62 -22.15 -31.85
CA GLU A 500 -11.84 -23.37 -32.08
C GLU A 500 -10.37 -23.26 -31.61
N ALA A 501 -9.75 -22.08 -31.77
CA ALA A 501 -8.40 -21.84 -31.31
C ALA A 501 -8.33 -21.80 -29.76
N ARG A 502 -9.34 -21.19 -29.12
CA ARG A 502 -9.48 -21.19 -27.65
C ARG A 502 -9.64 -22.60 -27.08
N GLU A 503 -10.53 -23.39 -27.69
CA GLU A 503 -10.76 -24.79 -27.31
C GLU A 503 -9.49 -25.64 -27.51
N TRP A 504 -8.76 -25.42 -28.59
CA TRP A 504 -7.49 -26.10 -28.83
C TRP A 504 -6.45 -25.76 -27.77
N ILE A 505 -6.30 -24.48 -27.37
CA ILE A 505 -5.41 -24.04 -26.31
C ILE A 505 -5.81 -24.69 -24.98
N ALA A 506 -7.12 -24.71 -24.66
CA ALA A 506 -7.63 -25.32 -23.44
C ALA A 506 -7.31 -26.82 -23.36
N ASN A 507 -7.60 -27.56 -24.43
CA ASN A 507 -7.34 -29.00 -24.48
C ASN A 507 -5.85 -29.36 -24.45
N ARG A 508 -4.97 -28.53 -25.04
CA ARG A 508 -3.52 -28.72 -25.05
C ARG A 508 -2.88 -28.32 -23.72
N GLY A 509 -3.47 -27.32 -23.06
CA GLY A 509 -2.98 -26.75 -21.80
C GLY A 509 -3.52 -27.43 -20.54
N TYR A 510 -4.42 -28.39 -20.66
CA TYR A 510 -4.99 -29.13 -19.55
C TYR A 510 -4.28 -30.48 -19.34
N ASP A 511 -3.88 -30.75 -18.12
CA ASP A 511 -3.38 -32.03 -17.67
C ASP A 511 -4.08 -32.42 -16.36
N PRO A 512 -4.69 -33.61 -16.24
CA PRO A 512 -5.38 -34.03 -15.02
C PRO A 512 -4.54 -33.98 -13.76
N ALA A 513 -3.21 -34.24 -13.89
CA ALA A 513 -2.28 -34.23 -12.73
C ALA A 513 -1.72 -32.84 -12.42
N PHE A 514 -1.56 -31.99 -13.43
CA PHE A 514 -0.94 -30.66 -13.30
C PHE A 514 -1.93 -29.50 -13.48
N GLY A 515 -3.22 -29.78 -13.67
CA GLY A 515 -4.27 -28.78 -13.80
C GLY A 515 -4.02 -27.78 -14.94
N ALA A 516 -4.16 -26.50 -14.66
CA ALA A 516 -3.92 -25.41 -15.61
C ALA A 516 -2.43 -24.96 -15.69
N ARG A 517 -1.50 -25.59 -14.97
CA ARG A 517 -0.08 -25.18 -14.99
C ARG A 517 0.57 -25.22 -16.37
N PRO A 518 0.31 -26.23 -17.25
CA PRO A 518 0.86 -26.25 -18.59
C PRO A 518 0.31 -25.16 -19.51
N LEU A 519 -0.89 -24.62 -19.23
CA LEU A 519 -1.59 -23.65 -20.07
C LEU A 519 -0.74 -22.41 -20.42
N LYS A 520 -0.06 -21.84 -19.41
CA LYS A 520 0.80 -20.67 -19.61
C LYS A 520 1.94 -20.96 -20.59
N ARG A 521 2.50 -22.17 -20.53
CA ARG A 521 3.56 -22.62 -21.46
C ARG A 521 3.01 -22.82 -22.88
N VAL A 522 1.80 -23.36 -23.00
CA VAL A 522 1.14 -23.53 -24.32
C VAL A 522 0.87 -22.18 -24.95
N ILE A 523 0.28 -21.24 -24.22
CA ILE A 523 0.06 -19.86 -24.71
C ILE A 523 1.38 -19.21 -25.12
N GLN A 524 2.43 -19.37 -24.33
CA GLN A 524 3.73 -18.81 -24.68
C GLN A 524 4.28 -19.42 -25.96
N LYS A 525 4.44 -20.72 -26.03
CA LYS A 525 5.11 -21.41 -27.15
C LYS A 525 4.31 -21.40 -28.45
N GLU A 526 3.00 -21.60 -28.35
CA GLU A 526 2.16 -21.81 -29.54
C GLU A 526 1.53 -20.50 -30.05
N MET A 527 1.52 -19.45 -29.22
CA MET A 527 0.91 -18.17 -29.56
C MET A 527 1.89 -17.00 -29.47
N LEU A 528 2.51 -16.76 -28.30
CA LEU A 528 3.31 -15.55 -28.09
C LEU A 528 4.64 -15.60 -28.84
N ASP A 529 5.35 -16.73 -28.86
CA ASP A 529 6.63 -16.84 -29.55
C ASP A 529 6.46 -16.67 -31.07
N PRO A 530 5.50 -17.33 -31.75
CA PRO A 530 5.23 -17.08 -33.17
C PRO A 530 4.75 -15.66 -33.47
N LEU A 531 3.90 -15.08 -32.59
CA LEU A 531 3.46 -13.70 -32.72
C LEU A 531 4.63 -12.71 -32.65
N ALA A 532 5.54 -12.91 -31.68
CA ALA A 532 6.71 -12.09 -31.51
C ALA A 532 7.63 -12.14 -32.76
N MET A 533 7.82 -13.32 -33.36
CA MET A 533 8.58 -13.44 -34.60
C MET A 533 7.96 -12.66 -35.75
N LYS A 534 6.63 -12.71 -35.90
CA LYS A 534 5.91 -11.97 -36.95
C LYS A 534 5.93 -10.45 -36.74
N LEU A 535 5.91 -10.00 -35.50
CA LEU A 535 6.11 -8.59 -35.16
C LEU A 535 7.52 -8.10 -35.48
N LEU A 536 8.53 -8.91 -35.13
CA LEU A 536 9.94 -8.57 -35.37
C LEU A 536 10.32 -8.64 -36.87
N SER A 537 9.70 -9.55 -37.63
CA SER A 537 9.90 -9.64 -39.09
C SER A 537 9.16 -8.56 -39.89
N GLY A 538 8.26 -7.79 -39.24
CA GLY A 538 7.44 -6.78 -39.91
C GLY A 538 6.25 -7.35 -40.70
N GLU A 539 5.95 -8.64 -40.56
CA GLU A 539 4.74 -9.27 -41.14
C GLU A 539 3.47 -8.75 -40.46
N ILE A 540 3.55 -8.35 -39.19
CA ILE A 540 2.50 -7.70 -38.42
C ILE A 540 3.06 -6.37 -37.90
N ARG A 541 2.31 -5.29 -38.09
CA ARG A 541 2.72 -3.93 -37.68
C ARG A 541 1.88 -3.45 -36.52
N ASP A 542 2.40 -2.46 -35.79
CA ASP A 542 1.65 -1.77 -34.75
C ASP A 542 0.39 -1.12 -35.35
N GLY A 543 -0.75 -1.20 -34.67
CA GLY A 543 -2.05 -0.72 -35.13
C GLY A 543 -2.85 -1.74 -35.96
N GLU A 544 -2.37 -2.97 -36.18
CA GLU A 544 -3.09 -3.99 -36.93
C GLU A 544 -3.93 -4.90 -36.02
N THR A 545 -5.01 -5.47 -36.61
CA THR A 545 -5.77 -6.53 -35.95
C THR A 545 -5.17 -7.88 -36.29
N VAL A 546 -4.84 -8.67 -35.27
CA VAL A 546 -4.23 -10.01 -35.39
C VAL A 546 -5.30 -11.07 -35.16
N ALA A 547 -5.50 -11.92 -36.17
CA ALA A 547 -6.40 -13.06 -36.07
C ALA A 547 -5.63 -14.36 -35.74
N ILE A 548 -6.09 -15.08 -34.71
CA ILE A 548 -5.59 -16.40 -34.34
C ILE A 548 -6.67 -17.44 -34.61
N THR A 549 -6.36 -18.36 -35.51
CA THR A 549 -7.25 -19.43 -35.93
C THR A 549 -6.61 -20.80 -35.69
N ARG A 550 -7.40 -21.85 -35.67
CA ARG A 550 -6.89 -23.22 -35.62
C ARG A 550 -6.37 -23.63 -37.01
N GLY A 551 -5.08 -23.96 -37.09
CA GLY A 551 -4.47 -24.58 -38.26
C GLY A 551 -4.44 -26.12 -38.19
N SER A 552 -3.92 -26.77 -39.22
CA SER A 552 -3.86 -28.25 -39.33
C SER A 552 -2.89 -28.87 -38.29
N SER A 553 -1.83 -28.17 -37.90
CA SER A 553 -0.79 -28.65 -36.96
C SER A 553 -0.62 -27.80 -35.69
N GLY A 554 -1.39 -26.72 -35.52
CA GLY A 554 -1.28 -25.80 -34.39
C GLY A 554 -2.12 -24.55 -34.56
N LEU A 555 -1.65 -23.41 -34.05
CA LEU A 555 -2.32 -22.12 -34.25
C LEU A 555 -1.78 -21.42 -35.49
N ASN A 556 -2.67 -20.81 -36.26
CA ASN A 556 -2.29 -19.94 -37.37
C ASN A 556 -2.51 -18.47 -36.94
N ILE A 557 -1.49 -17.64 -37.08
CA ILE A 557 -1.48 -16.23 -36.71
C ILE A 557 -1.32 -15.41 -37.98
N SER A 558 -2.29 -14.54 -38.30
CA SER A 558 -2.29 -13.70 -39.49
C SER A 558 -2.79 -12.28 -39.17
N SER A 559 -2.32 -11.28 -39.95
CA SER A 559 -2.98 -9.97 -39.96
C SER A 559 -4.37 -10.07 -40.58
N ALA A 560 -5.38 -9.44 -39.99
CA ALA A 560 -6.76 -9.44 -40.49
C ALA A 560 -6.91 -8.69 -41.82
N LEU A 561 -5.95 -7.86 -42.20
CA LEU A 561 -5.88 -7.18 -43.50
C LEU A 561 -5.48 -8.11 -44.67
N SER A 562 -4.89 -9.28 -44.38
CA SER A 562 -4.39 -10.23 -45.36
C SER A 562 -5.26 -11.48 -45.53
N GLY A 563 -6.35 -11.64 -44.82
CA GLY A 563 -7.22 -12.82 -44.85
C GLY A 563 -8.69 -12.46 -44.90
N ALA A 564 -9.41 -12.98 -45.93
CA ALA A 564 -10.84 -12.82 -46.16
C ALA A 564 -11.71 -12.92 -44.91
N ALA A 565 -12.78 -12.14 -44.91
CA ALA A 565 -13.84 -12.06 -43.90
C ALA A 565 -14.02 -13.35 -43.08
N ILE A 566 -13.73 -13.29 -41.79
CA ILE A 566 -14.14 -14.32 -40.84
C ILE A 566 -15.63 -14.10 -40.61
N VAL A 567 -16.44 -14.98 -41.23
CA VAL A 567 -17.87 -15.07 -40.96
C VAL A 567 -18.07 -15.37 -39.49
N ALA A 568 -18.95 -14.59 -38.85
CA ALA A 568 -19.28 -14.59 -37.43
C ALA A 568 -19.73 -15.94 -36.88
#